data_29656782f99535f27d0bac6ab3623bf6
#
_entry.id   29656782f99535f27d0bac6ab3623bf6
#
_cell.length_a   1.000
_cell.length_b   1.000
_cell.length_c   1.000
_cell.angle_alpha   90.00
_cell.angle_beta   90.00
_cell.angle_gamma   90.00
#
_symmetry.space_group_name_H-M   'P 1'
#
loop_
_entity.id
_entity.type
_entity.pdbx_description
1 polymer ?
#
loop_
_entity_poly.entity_id
_entity_poly.type
_entity_poly.pdbx_seq_one_letter_code
_entity_poly.pdbx_strand_id
1 'polypeptide(L)'
;MSTWIEIEHVDALPVKGASLEDIDLTRLQRHLEMGRALRSRDPMEYLTEQRGVTEVEGQLVPTLGGLVCFGRDPQRHLPHTAIALTRYSGAAPNSQQVLDIRDLRGTLFDMIDATEAYLWAQSNHGFRIDNGPRRIPLDQYPRPALRELVVNAMAHRDYRVTGSRVKIEMFKNQVEWSSPGGLPAGVTVENILKAQYTRNPIIVGFLWDAGYIEQRGMGLDSVVNLLGSENLAYPQMEDTGASFLIRIEGHGSVDRHSGAGLSEPLAQIFVLVESAGAAGVSAKAIAQRLATPIRTVNYRLGELVDRGLVVRSGATNRTRYLAIPAG
;
A
#
# COMPACT_ATOMS: atom_id res chain seq x y z
N MET A 1 7.79 5.98 -47.30
CA MET A 1 6.77 6.39 -46.30
C MET A 1 7.27 5.88 -44.97
N SER A 2 7.67 6.77 -44.07
CA SER A 2 8.09 6.39 -42.70
C SER A 2 6.81 6.13 -41.88
N THR A 3 6.59 4.89 -41.51
CA THR A 3 5.48 4.51 -40.63
C THR A 3 5.93 4.75 -39.19
N TRP A 4 5.46 5.81 -38.59
CA TRP A 4 5.63 6.06 -37.17
C TRP A 4 4.62 5.19 -36.42
N ILE A 5 5.06 4.50 -35.36
CA ILE A 5 4.15 3.86 -34.41
C ILE A 5 3.93 4.89 -33.30
N GLU A 6 2.74 5.46 -33.25
CA GLU A 6 2.32 6.31 -32.14
C GLU A 6 1.62 5.44 -31.10
N ILE A 7 2.24 5.29 -29.95
CA ILE A 7 1.60 4.61 -28.80
C ILE A 7 0.95 5.71 -27.97
N GLU A 8 -0.35 5.81 -28.06
CA GLU A 8 -1.10 6.80 -27.30
C GLU A 8 -1.47 6.25 -25.94
N HIS A 9 -0.93 6.87 -24.90
CA HIS A 9 -1.28 6.57 -23.51
C HIS A 9 -2.53 7.34 -23.10
N VAL A 10 -3.41 6.74 -22.29
CA VAL A 10 -4.66 7.35 -21.89
C VAL A 10 -4.47 8.68 -21.14
N ASP A 11 -3.38 8.82 -20.39
CA ASP A 11 -3.04 10.05 -19.68
C ASP A 11 -2.54 11.18 -20.58
N ALA A 12 -2.27 10.90 -21.87
CA ALA A 12 -1.97 11.88 -22.91
C ALA A 12 -3.21 12.38 -23.67
N LEU A 13 -4.36 11.74 -23.49
CA LEU A 13 -5.59 12.11 -24.20
C LEU A 13 -6.16 13.43 -23.66
N PRO A 14 -6.68 14.31 -24.56
CA PRO A 14 -7.35 15.54 -24.15
C PRO A 14 -8.63 15.24 -23.38
N VAL A 15 -8.91 16.04 -22.35
CA VAL A 15 -10.14 15.90 -21.57
C VAL A 15 -11.22 16.75 -22.19
N LYS A 16 -12.30 16.10 -22.65
CA LYS A 16 -13.43 16.79 -23.29
C LYS A 16 -14.07 17.82 -22.36
N GLY A 17 -14.19 19.05 -22.84
CA GLY A 17 -14.81 20.17 -22.12
C GLY A 17 -13.91 20.81 -21.08
N ALA A 18 -12.65 20.38 -20.94
CA ALA A 18 -11.64 21.09 -20.18
C ALA A 18 -10.94 22.15 -21.02
N SER A 19 -10.45 23.19 -20.37
CA SER A 19 -9.69 24.29 -20.97
C SER A 19 -8.46 24.63 -20.11
N LEU A 20 -7.58 25.51 -20.59
CA LEU A 20 -6.44 25.99 -19.81
C LEU A 20 -6.85 26.71 -18.51
N GLU A 21 -8.07 27.24 -18.43
CA GLU A 21 -8.59 27.86 -17.22
C GLU A 21 -8.80 26.85 -16.08
N ASP A 22 -8.97 25.57 -16.42
CA ASP A 22 -9.07 24.50 -15.44
C ASP A 22 -7.71 24.12 -14.82
N ILE A 23 -6.58 24.57 -15.40
CA ILE A 23 -5.24 24.37 -14.83
C ILE A 23 -4.94 25.44 -13.77
N ASP A 24 -4.43 25.00 -12.63
CA ASP A 24 -3.94 25.87 -11.57
C ASP A 24 -2.45 26.18 -11.77
N LEU A 25 -2.17 27.30 -12.42
CA LEU A 25 -0.82 27.76 -12.67
C LEU A 25 -0.01 27.99 -11.38
N THR A 26 -0.67 28.33 -10.27
CA THR A 26 0.00 28.51 -8.97
C THR A 26 0.53 27.17 -8.43
N ARG A 27 -0.26 26.09 -8.58
CA ARG A 27 0.18 24.74 -8.22
C ARG A 27 1.32 24.28 -9.12
N LEU A 28 1.19 24.51 -10.41
CA LEU A 28 2.24 24.19 -11.37
C LEU A 28 3.54 24.93 -11.05
N GLN A 29 3.48 26.23 -10.74
CA GLN A 29 4.63 27.00 -10.32
C GLN A 29 5.30 26.43 -9.05
N ARG A 30 4.51 26.07 -8.03
CA ARG A 30 5.03 25.42 -6.82
C ARG A 30 5.69 24.08 -7.10
N HIS A 31 5.11 23.29 -8.01
CA HIS A 31 5.71 22.03 -8.45
C HIS A 31 7.10 22.25 -9.04
N LEU A 32 7.25 23.26 -9.89
CA LEU A 32 8.55 23.61 -10.47
C LEU A 32 9.56 24.11 -9.42
N GLU A 33 9.11 24.88 -8.42
CA GLU A 33 9.96 25.38 -7.34
C GLU A 33 10.48 24.27 -6.41
N MET A 34 9.65 23.24 -6.16
CA MET A 34 10.00 22.09 -5.32
C MET A 34 10.78 21.03 -6.11
N GLY A 35 10.56 20.94 -7.41
CA GLY A 35 11.16 19.92 -8.28
C GLY A 35 12.69 20.06 -8.38
N ARG A 36 13.35 18.92 -8.39
CA ARG A 36 14.81 18.87 -8.61
C ARG A 36 15.13 19.34 -10.03
N ALA A 37 15.84 20.45 -10.16
CA ALA A 37 16.30 21.03 -11.44
C ALA A 37 15.24 21.73 -12.33
N LEU A 38 14.05 22.07 -11.81
CA LEU A 38 12.97 22.65 -12.61
C LEU A 38 12.71 24.14 -12.33
N ARG A 39 13.38 24.74 -11.35
CA ARG A 39 13.08 26.07 -10.76
C ARG A 39 13.08 27.27 -11.74
N SER A 40 13.76 27.14 -12.86
CA SER A 40 13.88 28.25 -13.84
C SER A 40 13.03 28.05 -15.10
N ARG A 41 12.16 27.03 -15.15
CA ARG A 41 11.36 26.73 -16.33
C ARG A 41 10.08 27.55 -16.36
N ASP A 42 9.67 27.93 -17.56
CA ASP A 42 8.31 28.48 -17.77
C ASP A 42 7.27 27.39 -17.52
N PRO A 43 6.22 27.67 -16.72
CA PRO A 43 5.20 26.68 -16.39
C PRO A 43 4.49 26.09 -17.60
N MET A 44 4.15 26.91 -18.59
CA MET A 44 3.42 26.43 -19.77
C MET A 44 4.33 25.67 -20.73
N GLU A 45 5.58 26.09 -20.87
CA GLU A 45 6.58 25.35 -21.63
C GLU A 45 6.80 23.97 -21.03
N TYR A 46 7.03 23.89 -19.71
CA TYR A 46 7.15 22.61 -18.99
C TYR A 46 5.91 21.71 -19.16
N LEU A 47 4.70 22.27 -18.97
CA LEU A 47 3.46 21.51 -19.09
C LEU A 47 3.26 20.94 -20.51
N THR A 48 3.68 21.70 -21.51
CA THR A 48 3.63 21.30 -22.93
C THR A 48 4.65 20.20 -23.22
N GLU A 49 5.91 20.38 -22.81
CA GLU A 49 6.96 19.38 -23.00
C GLU A 49 6.64 18.05 -22.31
N GLN A 50 6.05 18.11 -21.10
CA GLN A 50 5.61 16.93 -20.36
C GLN A 50 4.26 16.38 -20.85
N ARG A 51 3.69 16.92 -21.93
CA ARG A 51 2.41 16.48 -22.50
C ARG A 51 1.22 16.60 -21.52
N GLY A 52 1.32 17.49 -20.54
CA GLY A 52 0.22 17.83 -19.65
C GLY A 52 -0.89 18.64 -20.33
N VAL A 53 -0.56 19.22 -21.50
CA VAL A 53 -1.52 19.83 -22.46
C VAL A 53 -1.25 19.28 -23.86
N THR A 54 -2.24 19.34 -24.73
CA THR A 54 -2.14 18.98 -26.14
C THR A 54 -2.95 19.95 -26.99
N GLU A 55 -2.64 20.04 -28.27
CA GLU A 55 -3.36 20.90 -29.20
C GLU A 55 -4.54 20.14 -29.81
N VAL A 56 -5.73 20.76 -29.73
CA VAL A 56 -6.96 20.29 -30.38
C VAL A 56 -7.58 21.46 -31.12
N GLU A 57 -7.75 21.34 -32.42
CA GLU A 57 -8.34 22.39 -33.28
C GLU A 57 -7.68 23.78 -33.14
N GLY A 58 -6.34 23.81 -32.94
CA GLY A 58 -5.57 25.04 -32.79
C GLY A 58 -5.61 25.65 -31.38
N GLN A 59 -6.20 24.94 -30.41
CA GLN A 59 -6.25 25.37 -29.00
C GLN A 59 -5.53 24.35 -28.09
N LEU A 60 -4.77 24.87 -27.13
CA LEU A 60 -4.18 24.02 -26.08
C LEU A 60 -5.28 23.62 -25.07
N VAL A 61 -5.41 22.33 -24.84
CA VAL A 61 -6.36 21.75 -23.88
C VAL A 61 -5.61 20.82 -22.93
N PRO A 62 -6.02 20.71 -21.65
CA PRO A 62 -5.41 19.77 -20.71
C PRO A 62 -5.59 18.32 -21.16
N THR A 63 -4.53 17.56 -21.03
CA THR A 63 -4.61 16.09 -21.09
C THR A 63 -5.12 15.55 -19.76
N LEU A 64 -5.50 14.27 -19.71
CA LEU A 64 -5.88 13.62 -18.47
C LEU A 64 -4.78 13.75 -17.40
N GLY A 65 -3.52 13.46 -17.76
CA GLY A 65 -2.38 13.58 -16.85
C GLY A 65 -2.20 15.00 -16.32
N GLY A 66 -2.26 16.01 -17.21
CA GLY A 66 -2.15 17.41 -16.80
C GLY A 66 -3.28 17.87 -15.90
N LEU A 67 -4.53 17.49 -16.22
CA LEU A 67 -5.70 17.88 -15.43
C LEU A 67 -5.72 17.21 -14.06
N VAL A 68 -5.40 15.92 -13.98
CA VAL A 68 -5.38 15.18 -12.69
C VAL A 68 -4.26 15.69 -11.78
N CYS A 69 -3.11 16.10 -12.33
CA CYS A 69 -1.99 16.59 -11.54
C CYS A 69 -2.10 18.09 -11.18
N PHE A 70 -2.62 18.93 -12.07
CA PHE A 70 -2.58 20.37 -11.90
C PHE A 70 -3.93 21.08 -12.06
N GLY A 71 -5.03 20.32 -12.18
CA GLY A 71 -6.37 20.92 -12.30
C GLY A 71 -6.82 21.61 -11.00
N ARG A 72 -7.63 22.68 -11.13
CA ARG A 72 -8.29 23.34 -9.99
C ARG A 72 -9.33 22.43 -9.34
N ASP A 73 -10.12 21.73 -10.14
CA ASP A 73 -11.12 20.73 -9.74
C ASP A 73 -11.16 19.60 -10.79
N PRO A 74 -10.19 18.67 -10.75
CA PRO A 74 -10.12 17.60 -11.73
C PRO A 74 -11.38 16.73 -11.78
N GLN A 75 -12.05 16.53 -10.62
CA GLN A 75 -13.21 15.68 -10.51
C GLN A 75 -14.49 16.29 -11.10
N ARG A 76 -14.50 17.58 -11.46
CA ARG A 76 -15.57 18.19 -12.25
C ARG A 76 -15.67 17.53 -13.64
N HIS A 77 -14.52 17.22 -14.25
CA HIS A 77 -14.44 16.58 -15.56
C HIS A 77 -14.26 15.06 -15.45
N LEU A 78 -13.54 14.60 -14.43
CA LEU A 78 -13.10 13.23 -14.22
C LEU A 78 -13.53 12.70 -12.83
N PRO A 79 -14.83 12.56 -12.54
CA PRO A 79 -15.33 12.23 -11.19
C PRO A 79 -14.82 10.88 -10.67
N HIS A 80 -14.42 9.97 -11.55
CA HIS A 80 -13.89 8.66 -11.23
C HIS A 80 -12.43 8.68 -10.74
N THR A 81 -11.75 9.82 -10.80
CA THR A 81 -10.35 9.94 -10.35
C THR A 81 -10.21 10.18 -8.84
N ALA A 82 -11.32 10.41 -8.12
CA ALA A 82 -11.34 10.51 -6.66
C ALA A 82 -10.96 9.18 -5.99
N ILE A 83 -10.48 9.24 -4.74
CA ILE A 83 -10.26 8.08 -3.88
C ILE A 83 -11.44 7.90 -2.95
N ALA A 84 -12.02 6.69 -2.92
CA ALA A 84 -13.00 6.27 -1.92
C ALA A 84 -12.28 5.57 -0.77
N LEU A 85 -12.28 6.16 0.42
CA LEU A 85 -11.65 5.60 1.61
C LEU A 85 -12.72 5.24 2.63
N THR A 86 -12.65 4.01 3.15
CA THR A 86 -13.54 3.53 4.21
C THR A 86 -12.72 2.93 5.35
N ARG A 87 -13.05 3.30 6.59
CA ARG A 87 -12.44 2.71 7.78
C ARG A 87 -13.46 1.88 8.54
N TYR A 88 -13.05 0.66 8.92
CA TYR A 88 -13.85 -0.29 9.68
C TYR A 88 -13.23 -0.57 11.06
N SER A 89 -14.08 -0.87 12.04
CA SER A 89 -13.62 -1.35 13.36
C SER A 89 -13.25 -2.84 13.37
N GLY A 90 -13.77 -3.60 12.42
CA GLY A 90 -13.56 -5.05 12.27
C GLY A 90 -12.41 -5.42 11.34
N ALA A 91 -12.29 -6.71 11.08
CA ALA A 91 -11.27 -7.30 10.21
C ALA A 91 -11.73 -7.49 8.75
N ALA A 92 -13.01 -7.28 8.46
CA ALA A 92 -13.62 -7.44 7.14
C ALA A 92 -14.70 -6.37 6.89
N PRO A 93 -15.08 -6.13 5.62
CA PRO A 93 -16.13 -5.16 5.29
C PRO A 93 -17.45 -5.53 5.98
N ASN A 94 -17.98 -4.61 6.77
CA ASN A 94 -19.27 -4.77 7.46
C ASN A 94 -19.89 -3.37 7.64
N SER A 95 -21.08 -3.17 7.08
CA SER A 95 -21.76 -1.87 7.15
C SER A 95 -22.05 -1.39 8.58
N GLN A 96 -22.22 -2.32 9.54
CA GLN A 96 -22.43 -2.00 10.96
C GLN A 96 -21.12 -1.63 11.70
N GLN A 97 -19.98 -1.86 11.07
CA GLN A 97 -18.64 -1.62 11.64
C GLN A 97 -17.91 -0.48 10.95
N VAL A 98 -18.59 0.30 10.14
CA VAL A 98 -18.01 1.49 9.49
C VAL A 98 -17.76 2.59 10.54
N LEU A 99 -16.51 3.04 10.63
CA LEU A 99 -16.09 4.13 11.51
C LEU A 99 -16.00 5.46 10.78
N ASP A 100 -15.59 5.46 9.51
CA ASP A 100 -15.43 6.67 8.71
C ASP A 100 -15.54 6.34 7.21
N ILE A 101 -16.07 7.28 6.44
CA ILE A 101 -16.13 7.22 4.97
C ILE A 101 -15.66 8.57 4.45
N ARG A 102 -14.70 8.56 3.52
CA ARG A 102 -14.17 9.75 2.89
C ARG A 102 -14.13 9.63 1.38
N ASP A 103 -14.55 10.68 0.72
CA ASP A 103 -14.41 10.90 -0.71
C ASP A 103 -13.30 11.95 -0.90
N LEU A 104 -12.08 11.49 -1.16
CA LEU A 104 -10.92 12.37 -1.29
C LEU A 104 -10.85 12.88 -2.73
N ARG A 105 -10.83 14.20 -2.87
CA ARG A 105 -10.84 14.93 -4.12
C ARG A 105 -9.72 15.95 -4.15
N GLY A 106 -9.46 16.51 -5.30
CA GLY A 106 -8.39 17.45 -5.57
C GLY A 106 -7.42 16.91 -6.61
N THR A 107 -6.22 17.46 -6.65
CA THR A 107 -5.17 16.94 -7.52
C THR A 107 -4.68 15.58 -7.01
N LEU A 108 -3.97 14.86 -7.89
CA LEU A 108 -3.34 13.59 -7.52
C LEU A 108 -2.42 13.73 -6.31
N PHE A 109 -1.66 14.82 -6.24
CA PHE A 109 -0.79 15.13 -5.10
C PHE A 109 -1.59 15.35 -3.81
N ASP A 110 -2.65 16.18 -3.87
CA ASP A 110 -3.54 16.43 -2.71
C ASP A 110 -4.13 15.12 -2.18
N MET A 111 -4.58 14.25 -3.09
CA MET A 111 -5.20 12.98 -2.72
C MET A 111 -4.21 11.99 -2.11
N ILE A 112 -2.99 11.91 -2.64
CA ILE A 112 -1.92 11.06 -2.09
C ILE A 112 -1.57 11.52 -0.68
N ASP A 113 -1.30 12.82 -0.50
CA ASP A 113 -0.88 13.37 0.79
C ASP A 113 -1.99 13.25 1.84
N ALA A 114 -3.24 13.56 1.47
CA ALA A 114 -4.38 13.42 2.37
C ALA A 114 -4.65 11.96 2.77
N THR A 115 -4.50 11.03 1.84
CA THR A 115 -4.69 9.61 2.10
C THR A 115 -3.61 9.06 3.04
N GLU A 116 -2.35 9.35 2.74
CA GLU A 116 -1.22 8.92 3.54
C GLU A 116 -1.32 9.48 4.96
N ALA A 117 -1.59 10.78 5.10
CA ALA A 117 -1.76 11.43 6.40
C ALA A 117 -2.93 10.83 7.18
N TYR A 118 -4.04 10.51 6.52
CA TYR A 118 -5.18 9.85 7.16
C TYR A 118 -4.83 8.45 7.65
N LEU A 119 -4.27 7.60 6.78
CA LEU A 119 -3.90 6.24 7.14
C LEU A 119 -2.90 6.22 8.30
N TRP A 120 -1.91 7.12 8.26
CA TRP A 120 -0.95 7.28 9.35
C TRP A 120 -1.62 7.71 10.66
N ALA A 121 -2.45 8.75 10.62
CA ALA A 121 -3.13 9.27 11.83
C ALA A 121 -4.12 8.27 12.46
N GLN A 122 -4.65 7.33 11.66
CA GLN A 122 -5.58 6.30 12.14
C GLN A 122 -4.89 4.98 12.50
N SER A 123 -3.60 4.85 12.23
CA SER A 123 -2.78 3.71 12.62
C SER A 123 -2.44 3.76 14.11
N ASN A 124 -2.16 2.61 14.71
CA ASN A 124 -1.69 2.54 16.08
C ASN A 124 -0.20 2.88 16.16
N HIS A 125 0.16 3.73 17.09
CA HIS A 125 1.53 4.14 17.37
C HIS A 125 1.88 3.72 18.78
N GLY A 126 2.94 2.94 18.93
CA GLY A 126 3.36 2.39 20.20
C GLY A 126 4.88 2.44 20.34
N PHE A 127 5.35 1.73 21.31
CA PHE A 127 6.78 1.46 21.48
C PHE A 127 6.96 0.09 22.14
N ARG A 128 8.07 -0.56 21.85
CA ARG A 128 8.54 -1.72 22.58
C ARG A 128 9.75 -1.33 23.44
N ILE A 129 9.90 -2.01 24.56
CA ILE A 129 11.09 -1.92 25.40
C ILE A 129 11.93 -3.16 25.07
N ASP A 130 13.10 -2.94 24.48
CA ASP A 130 14.08 -3.99 24.27
C ASP A 130 14.91 -4.18 25.54
N ASN A 131 15.85 -5.12 25.57
CA ASN A 131 16.68 -5.51 26.74
C ASN A 131 17.47 -4.36 27.43
N GLY A 132 16.98 -3.12 27.35
CA GLY A 132 17.56 -1.90 27.93
C GLY A 132 16.53 -0.81 28.16
N PRO A 133 16.92 0.37 28.68
CA PRO A 133 16.00 1.47 29.01
C PRO A 133 15.47 2.22 27.75
N ARG A 134 15.87 1.83 26.55
CA ARG A 134 15.47 2.51 25.31
C ARG A 134 14.10 2.03 24.84
N ARG A 135 13.22 3.00 24.58
CA ARG A 135 11.96 2.79 23.88
C ARG A 135 12.24 2.81 22.38
N ILE A 136 11.86 1.74 21.68
CA ILE A 136 11.91 1.67 20.21
C ILE A 136 10.50 1.92 19.71
N PRO A 137 10.27 2.92 18.84
CA PRO A 137 8.96 3.12 18.24
C PRO A 137 8.46 1.82 17.58
N LEU A 138 7.19 1.53 17.74
CA LEU A 138 6.52 0.40 17.10
C LEU A 138 5.23 0.92 16.47
N ASP A 139 5.34 1.35 15.24
CA ASP A 139 4.20 1.79 14.46
C ASP A 139 3.48 0.59 13.84
N GLN A 140 2.17 0.68 13.70
CA GLN A 140 1.37 -0.41 13.12
C GLN A 140 1.82 -0.74 11.69
N TYR A 141 2.16 0.28 10.91
CA TYR A 141 2.67 0.16 9.55
C TYR A 141 3.88 1.07 9.34
N PRO A 142 4.86 0.70 8.49
CA PRO A 142 5.88 1.63 8.05
C PRO A 142 5.22 2.76 7.22
N ARG A 143 5.38 4.01 7.67
CA ARG A 143 4.77 5.16 7.00
C ARG A 143 5.15 5.29 5.51
N PRO A 144 6.42 5.07 5.10
CA PRO A 144 6.78 5.08 3.68
C PRO A 144 6.08 4.00 2.86
N ALA A 145 5.77 2.83 3.44
CA ALA A 145 5.03 1.78 2.74
C ALA A 145 3.57 2.20 2.47
N LEU A 146 2.90 2.86 3.43
CA LEU A 146 1.56 3.42 3.22
C LEU A 146 1.56 4.41 2.06
N ARG A 147 2.54 5.35 2.03
CA ARG A 147 2.67 6.35 0.97
C ARG A 147 2.87 5.69 -0.39
N GLU A 148 3.82 4.76 -0.48
CA GLU A 148 4.17 4.08 -1.72
C GLU A 148 2.97 3.33 -2.32
N LEU A 149 2.17 2.66 -1.46
CA LEU A 149 0.97 1.95 -1.93
C LEU A 149 -0.12 2.88 -2.43
N VAL A 150 -0.28 4.07 -1.85
CA VAL A 150 -1.20 5.10 -2.37
C VAL A 150 -0.71 5.63 -3.72
N VAL A 151 0.58 5.95 -3.83
CA VAL A 151 1.20 6.40 -5.08
C VAL A 151 1.00 5.35 -6.17
N ASN A 152 1.32 4.08 -5.90
CA ASN A 152 1.17 2.99 -6.85
C ASN A 152 -0.29 2.80 -7.29
N ALA A 153 -1.25 2.85 -6.36
CA ALA A 153 -2.67 2.71 -6.68
C ALA A 153 -3.16 3.80 -7.64
N MET A 154 -2.64 5.03 -7.52
CA MET A 154 -2.99 6.15 -8.38
C MET A 154 -2.18 6.17 -9.69
N ALA A 155 -0.87 5.92 -9.63
CA ALA A 155 0.01 5.96 -10.79
C ALA A 155 -0.30 4.85 -11.82
N HIS A 156 -0.71 3.67 -11.35
CA HIS A 156 -0.96 2.50 -12.18
C HIS A 156 -2.45 2.21 -12.45
N ARG A 157 -3.36 3.07 -11.95
CA ARG A 157 -4.79 2.97 -12.22
C ARG A 157 -5.07 2.96 -13.72
N ASP A 158 -6.01 2.15 -14.17
CA ASP A 158 -6.55 2.27 -15.53
C ASP A 158 -7.61 3.39 -15.57
N TYR A 159 -7.21 4.55 -16.08
CA TYR A 159 -8.08 5.73 -16.17
C TYR A 159 -9.19 5.61 -17.21
N ARG A 160 -9.18 4.57 -18.06
CA ARG A 160 -10.31 4.25 -18.96
C ARG A 160 -11.49 3.67 -18.21
N VAL A 161 -11.27 3.12 -17.02
CA VAL A 161 -12.33 2.57 -16.18
C VAL A 161 -13.00 3.73 -15.43
N THR A 162 -14.12 4.21 -15.97
CA THR A 162 -14.85 5.36 -15.40
C THR A 162 -15.91 4.97 -14.37
N GLY A 163 -16.31 3.69 -14.32
CA GLY A 163 -17.34 3.18 -13.42
C GLY A 163 -16.88 2.88 -12.00
N SER A 164 -15.58 2.97 -11.71
CA SER A 164 -15.03 2.70 -10.38
C SER A 164 -13.90 3.68 -10.04
N ARG A 165 -13.62 3.80 -8.74
CA ARG A 165 -12.56 4.65 -8.18
C ARG A 165 -11.47 3.78 -7.54
N VAL A 166 -10.32 4.34 -7.27
CA VAL A 166 -9.39 3.74 -6.31
C VAL A 166 -10.10 3.66 -4.97
N LYS A 167 -10.15 2.47 -4.41
CA LYS A 167 -10.78 2.19 -3.14
C LYS A 167 -9.71 1.81 -2.13
N ILE A 168 -9.76 2.43 -0.95
CA ILE A 168 -8.85 2.14 0.15
C ILE A 168 -9.71 1.77 1.35
N GLU A 169 -9.49 0.58 1.89
CA GLU A 169 -10.22 0.05 3.03
C GLU A 169 -9.25 -0.21 4.18
N MET A 170 -9.44 0.53 5.26
CA MET A 170 -8.65 0.37 6.47
C MET A 170 -9.45 -0.40 7.51
N PHE A 171 -8.94 -1.55 7.91
CA PHE A 171 -9.50 -2.42 8.93
C PHE A 171 -8.69 -2.32 10.23
N LYS A 172 -9.12 -3.03 11.26
CA LYS A 172 -8.46 -3.01 12.56
C LYS A 172 -6.93 -3.26 12.47
N ASN A 173 -6.53 -4.23 11.66
CA ASN A 173 -5.15 -4.70 11.59
C ASN A 173 -4.60 -4.81 10.17
N GLN A 174 -5.32 -4.34 9.15
CA GLN A 174 -4.89 -4.40 7.75
C GLN A 174 -5.40 -3.22 6.97
N VAL A 175 -4.71 -2.89 5.89
CA VAL A 175 -5.15 -1.91 4.90
C VAL A 175 -5.11 -2.56 3.52
N GLU A 176 -6.15 -2.32 2.73
CA GLU A 176 -6.30 -2.81 1.37
C GLU A 176 -6.47 -1.66 0.39
N TRP A 177 -5.72 -1.71 -0.70
CA TRP A 177 -5.85 -0.81 -1.85
C TRP A 177 -6.38 -1.60 -3.02
N SER A 178 -7.45 -1.13 -3.62
CA SER A 178 -8.03 -1.68 -4.85
C SER A 178 -7.96 -0.61 -5.93
N SER A 179 -7.14 -0.84 -6.96
CA SER A 179 -6.97 0.05 -8.09
C SER A 179 -7.70 -0.50 -9.31
N PRO A 180 -8.58 0.28 -9.98
CA PRO A 180 -9.27 -0.15 -11.18
C PRO A 180 -8.31 -0.51 -12.32
N GLY A 181 -8.62 -1.63 -13.00
CA GLY A 181 -7.82 -2.23 -14.04
C GLY A 181 -6.90 -3.32 -13.51
N GLY A 182 -6.93 -4.51 -14.17
CA GLY A 182 -6.04 -5.61 -13.87
C GLY A 182 -4.59 -5.30 -14.25
N LEU A 183 -3.68 -6.22 -13.98
CA LEU A 183 -2.28 -6.11 -14.39
C LEU A 183 -2.17 -6.06 -15.92
N PRO A 184 -1.18 -5.34 -16.47
CA PRO A 184 -0.97 -5.28 -17.92
C PRO A 184 -0.50 -6.62 -18.46
N ALA A 185 -0.67 -6.83 -19.77
CA ALA A 185 -0.25 -8.06 -20.44
C ALA A 185 1.23 -8.38 -20.17
N GLY A 186 1.49 -9.62 -19.74
CA GLY A 186 2.83 -10.09 -19.39
C GLY A 186 3.27 -9.80 -17.95
N VAL A 187 2.51 -9.03 -17.19
CA VAL A 187 2.74 -8.82 -15.76
C VAL A 187 1.79 -9.71 -14.97
N THR A 188 2.31 -10.44 -14.01
CA THR A 188 1.56 -11.32 -13.10
C THR A 188 1.95 -11.00 -11.66
N VAL A 189 1.18 -11.47 -10.69
CA VAL A 189 1.51 -11.31 -9.25
C VAL A 189 2.89 -11.89 -8.93
N GLU A 190 3.31 -12.97 -9.60
CA GLU A 190 4.59 -13.64 -9.36
C GLU A 190 5.78 -12.86 -9.93
N ASN A 191 5.57 -12.06 -10.99
CA ASN A 191 6.66 -11.34 -11.65
C ASN A 191 6.62 -9.82 -11.42
N ILE A 192 5.57 -9.28 -10.77
CA ILE A 192 5.31 -7.84 -10.62
C ILE A 192 6.50 -7.06 -10.03
N LEU A 193 7.24 -7.65 -9.10
CA LEU A 193 8.42 -7.01 -8.50
C LEU A 193 9.57 -6.84 -9.49
N LYS A 194 9.62 -7.64 -10.56
CA LYS A 194 10.65 -7.58 -11.60
C LYS A 194 10.17 -6.88 -12.86
N ALA A 195 8.86 -6.70 -13.01
CA ALA A 195 8.27 -6.11 -14.20
C ALA A 195 8.43 -4.59 -14.16
N GLN A 196 8.94 -4.01 -15.25
CA GLN A 196 8.97 -2.57 -15.45
C GLN A 196 7.87 -2.20 -16.45
N TYR A 197 6.78 -1.69 -15.93
CA TYR A 197 5.65 -1.25 -16.74
C TYR A 197 5.07 0.05 -16.19
N THR A 198 4.83 1.02 -17.07
CA THR A 198 4.21 2.30 -16.73
C THR A 198 2.96 2.47 -17.58
N ARG A 199 1.77 2.42 -16.96
CA ARG A 199 0.49 2.61 -17.65
C ARG A 199 0.26 4.07 -18.02
N ASN A 200 0.64 4.98 -17.14
CA ASN A 200 0.38 6.41 -17.22
C ASN A 200 1.71 7.20 -17.14
N PRO A 201 2.49 7.25 -18.23
CA PRO A 201 3.84 7.81 -18.20
C PRO A 201 3.90 9.31 -17.88
N ILE A 202 2.86 10.08 -18.25
CA ILE A 202 2.77 11.51 -17.95
C ILE A 202 2.57 11.72 -16.45
N ILE A 203 1.61 11.01 -15.85
CA ILE A 203 1.37 11.05 -14.40
C ILE A 203 2.62 10.63 -13.63
N VAL A 204 3.27 9.53 -14.04
CA VAL A 204 4.50 9.05 -13.41
C VAL A 204 5.64 10.05 -13.57
N GLY A 205 5.74 10.75 -14.70
CA GLY A 205 6.69 11.85 -14.91
C GLY A 205 6.49 12.98 -13.90
N PHE A 206 5.28 13.45 -13.72
CA PHE A 206 4.96 14.51 -12.74
C PHE A 206 5.18 14.06 -11.29
N LEU A 207 4.87 12.81 -10.95
CA LEU A 207 5.15 12.25 -9.63
C LEU A 207 6.66 12.14 -9.37
N TRP A 208 7.44 11.77 -10.37
CA TRP A 208 8.90 11.73 -10.30
C TRP A 208 9.49 13.13 -10.07
N ASP A 209 9.06 14.10 -10.86
CA ASP A 209 9.55 15.48 -10.77
C ASP A 209 9.22 16.12 -9.42
N ALA A 210 8.08 15.76 -8.83
CA ALA A 210 7.65 16.19 -7.48
C ALA A 210 8.31 15.38 -6.33
N GLY A 211 9.11 14.35 -6.63
CA GLY A 211 9.76 13.52 -5.61
C GLY A 211 8.84 12.53 -4.88
N TYR A 212 7.69 12.19 -5.46
CA TYR A 212 6.81 11.14 -4.96
C TYR A 212 7.31 9.74 -5.31
N ILE A 213 8.07 9.62 -6.37
CA ILE A 213 8.72 8.39 -6.85
C ILE A 213 10.22 8.61 -6.84
N GLU A 214 10.97 7.78 -6.12
CA GLU A 214 12.43 7.94 -5.99
C GLU A 214 13.21 7.27 -7.12
N GLN A 215 12.76 6.07 -7.57
CA GLN A 215 13.34 5.33 -8.70
C GLN A 215 12.24 4.64 -9.50
N ARG A 216 12.32 4.72 -10.81
CA ARG A 216 11.35 4.06 -11.69
C ARG A 216 11.43 2.55 -11.53
N GLY A 217 10.31 1.91 -11.15
CA GLY A 217 10.14 0.47 -11.10
C GLY A 217 10.60 -0.21 -9.81
N MET A 218 10.87 0.51 -8.71
CA MET A 218 11.28 -0.07 -7.43
C MET A 218 10.24 0.12 -6.29
N GLY A 219 9.04 0.62 -6.58
CA GLY A 219 8.04 0.98 -5.58
C GLY A 219 7.59 -0.20 -4.71
N LEU A 220 7.13 -1.28 -5.33
CA LEU A 220 6.67 -2.48 -4.60
C LEU A 220 7.82 -3.24 -3.93
N ASP A 221 9.01 -3.28 -4.53
CA ASP A 221 10.20 -3.86 -3.89
C ASP A 221 10.54 -3.12 -2.60
N SER A 222 10.44 -1.78 -2.61
CA SER A 222 10.64 -0.95 -1.43
C SER A 222 9.61 -1.27 -0.34
N VAL A 223 8.33 -1.45 -0.70
CA VAL A 223 7.29 -1.88 0.25
C VAL A 223 7.62 -3.23 0.87
N VAL A 224 7.98 -4.23 0.06
CA VAL A 224 8.36 -5.58 0.54
C VAL A 224 9.54 -5.49 1.51
N ASN A 225 10.58 -4.74 1.15
CA ASN A 225 11.76 -4.57 1.99
C ASN A 225 11.43 -3.85 3.31
N LEU A 226 10.60 -2.81 3.28
CA LEU A 226 10.16 -2.08 4.48
C LEU A 226 9.35 -2.99 5.41
N LEU A 227 8.38 -3.75 4.88
CA LEU A 227 7.61 -4.70 5.67
C LEU A 227 8.53 -5.77 6.28
N GLY A 228 9.46 -6.32 5.50
CA GLY A 228 10.42 -7.31 5.99
C GLY A 228 11.33 -6.77 7.09
N SER A 229 11.81 -5.52 6.99
CA SER A 229 12.67 -4.89 8.00
C SER A 229 11.94 -4.67 9.34
N GLU A 230 10.62 -4.49 9.30
CA GLU A 230 9.77 -4.36 10.48
C GLU A 230 9.17 -5.71 10.95
N ASN A 231 9.61 -6.84 10.37
CA ASN A 231 9.06 -8.19 10.64
C ASN A 231 7.54 -8.29 10.41
N LEU A 232 7.02 -7.57 9.44
CA LEU A 232 5.65 -7.68 8.97
C LEU A 232 5.54 -8.72 7.86
N ALA A 233 4.31 -9.24 7.65
CA ALA A 233 4.04 -10.23 6.61
C ALA A 233 4.26 -9.65 5.21
N TYR A 234 4.58 -10.52 4.25
CA TYR A 234 4.63 -10.18 2.83
C TYR A 234 3.25 -9.66 2.37
N PRO A 235 3.19 -8.61 1.53
CA PRO A 235 1.92 -8.07 1.07
C PRO A 235 1.14 -9.13 0.26
N GLN A 236 -0.16 -9.25 0.52
CA GLN A 236 -1.04 -10.07 -0.29
C GLN A 236 -1.45 -9.30 -1.53
N MET A 237 -1.35 -9.92 -2.70
CA MET A 237 -1.67 -9.29 -3.99
C MET A 237 -2.63 -10.19 -4.76
N GLU A 238 -3.60 -9.58 -5.43
CA GLU A 238 -4.59 -10.27 -6.25
C GLU A 238 -4.89 -9.46 -7.51
N ASP A 239 -4.86 -10.11 -8.65
CA ASP A 239 -5.36 -9.56 -9.91
C ASP A 239 -6.70 -10.21 -10.26
N THR A 240 -7.77 -9.44 -10.16
CA THR A 240 -9.12 -9.89 -10.51
C THR A 240 -9.44 -9.70 -11.99
N GLY A 241 -8.52 -9.16 -12.79
CA GLY A 241 -8.74 -8.70 -14.16
C GLY A 241 -9.51 -7.37 -14.25
N ALA A 242 -10.38 -7.07 -13.30
CA ALA A 242 -11.12 -5.81 -13.22
C ALA A 242 -10.42 -4.77 -12.31
N SER A 243 -9.68 -5.25 -11.33
CA SER A 243 -8.93 -4.45 -10.36
C SER A 243 -7.69 -5.20 -9.91
N PHE A 244 -6.65 -4.46 -9.57
CA PHE A 244 -5.50 -4.99 -8.85
C PHE A 244 -5.65 -4.62 -7.37
N LEU A 245 -5.56 -5.63 -6.49
CA LEU A 245 -5.65 -5.49 -5.05
C LEU A 245 -4.30 -5.76 -4.41
N ILE A 246 -3.96 -4.93 -3.43
CA ILE A 246 -2.83 -5.17 -2.55
C ILE A 246 -3.25 -4.91 -1.11
N ARG A 247 -2.87 -5.82 -0.22
CA ARG A 247 -3.18 -5.76 1.21
C ARG A 247 -1.90 -5.92 2.01
N ILE A 248 -1.74 -5.08 3.03
CA ILE A 248 -0.71 -5.25 4.04
C ILE A 248 -1.35 -5.44 5.41
N GLU A 249 -0.69 -6.24 6.22
CA GLU A 249 -1.04 -6.47 7.62
C GLU A 249 -0.08 -5.69 8.52
N GLY A 250 -0.62 -5.04 9.55
CA GLY A 250 0.15 -4.26 10.50
C GLY A 250 0.54 -5.03 11.75
N HIS A 251 1.40 -4.46 12.57
CA HIS A 251 1.69 -5.00 13.90
C HIS A 251 0.40 -5.17 14.71
N GLY A 252 0.21 -6.33 15.32
CA GLY A 252 -1.02 -6.71 16.02
C GLY A 252 -2.06 -7.40 15.12
N SER A 253 -1.80 -7.54 13.79
CA SER A 253 -2.67 -8.26 12.85
C SER A 253 -2.53 -9.77 12.92
N VAL A 254 -1.57 -10.27 13.68
CA VAL A 254 -1.34 -11.73 13.77
C VAL A 254 -2.67 -12.42 14.05
N ASP A 255 -3.20 -13.05 13.03
CA ASP A 255 -4.37 -13.89 13.16
C ASP A 255 -3.97 -15.07 14.05
N ARG A 256 -4.44 -15.02 15.31
CA ARG A 256 -4.13 -16.04 16.32
C ARG A 256 -4.56 -17.44 15.91
N HIS A 257 -5.37 -17.53 14.84
CA HIS A 257 -5.92 -18.81 14.36
C HIS A 257 -5.06 -19.50 13.30
N SER A 258 -4.20 -18.80 12.57
CA SER A 258 -3.49 -19.38 11.43
C SER A 258 -1.98 -19.42 11.56
N GLY A 259 -1.39 -18.81 12.61
CA GLY A 259 0.07 -18.62 12.65
C GLY A 259 0.60 -17.72 11.53
N ALA A 260 -0.30 -17.02 10.80
CA ALA A 260 0.06 -16.07 9.76
C ALA A 260 0.89 -14.94 10.38
N GLY A 261 2.00 -14.59 9.75
CA GLY A 261 2.98 -13.62 10.28
C GLY A 261 4.03 -14.23 11.22
N LEU A 262 4.00 -15.52 11.45
CA LEU A 262 5.10 -16.26 12.08
C LEU A 262 6.10 -16.73 11.01
N SER A 263 7.39 -16.68 11.31
CA SER A 263 8.35 -17.41 10.48
C SER A 263 7.98 -18.90 10.43
N GLU A 264 8.24 -19.58 9.32
CA GLU A 264 7.86 -20.99 9.14
C GLU A 264 8.20 -21.87 10.37
N PRO A 265 9.39 -21.75 11.01
CA PRO A 265 9.70 -22.53 12.20
C PRO A 265 8.89 -22.16 13.45
N LEU A 266 8.40 -20.94 13.57
CA LEU A 266 7.51 -20.49 14.66
C LEU A 266 6.07 -20.95 14.40
N ALA A 267 5.61 -20.86 13.15
CA ALA A 267 4.29 -21.32 12.73
C ALA A 267 4.12 -22.83 12.97
N GLN A 268 5.12 -23.65 12.64
CA GLN A 268 5.11 -25.09 12.92
C GLN A 268 4.98 -25.40 14.41
N ILE A 269 5.65 -24.68 15.28
CA ILE A 269 5.50 -24.83 16.73
C ILE A 269 4.12 -24.37 17.19
N PHE A 270 3.63 -23.24 16.71
CA PHE A 270 2.32 -22.69 17.08
C PHE A 270 1.19 -23.66 16.71
N VAL A 271 1.20 -24.22 15.51
CA VAL A 271 0.22 -25.24 15.08
C VAL A 271 0.21 -26.47 16.01
N LEU A 272 1.39 -26.91 16.48
CA LEU A 272 1.46 -28.04 17.43
C LEU A 272 0.92 -27.67 18.81
N VAL A 273 1.09 -26.42 19.25
CA VAL A 273 0.53 -25.92 20.51
C VAL A 273 -1.00 -25.79 20.39
N GLU A 274 -1.49 -25.25 19.30
CA GLU A 274 -2.92 -25.05 19.03
C GLU A 274 -3.64 -26.40 18.92
N SER A 275 -3.06 -27.36 18.15
CA SER A 275 -3.64 -28.69 17.98
C SER A 275 -3.70 -29.52 19.29
N ALA A 276 -2.92 -29.15 20.29
CA ALA A 276 -2.97 -29.78 21.60
C ALA A 276 -4.15 -29.30 22.48
N GLY A 277 -4.81 -28.22 22.07
CA GLY A 277 -6.00 -27.66 22.76
C GLY A 277 -5.79 -27.40 24.24
N ALA A 278 -6.83 -27.64 25.05
CA ALA A 278 -6.80 -27.44 26.50
C ALA A 278 -5.83 -28.37 27.25
N ALA A 279 -5.39 -29.47 26.65
CA ALA A 279 -4.39 -30.37 27.24
C ALA A 279 -2.98 -29.78 27.24
N GLY A 280 -2.71 -28.83 26.33
CA GLY A 280 -1.42 -28.23 26.11
C GLY A 280 -0.32 -29.23 25.71
N VAL A 281 0.80 -28.75 25.24
CA VAL A 281 1.93 -29.57 24.77
C VAL A 281 3.22 -29.19 25.48
N SER A 282 4.11 -30.13 25.73
CA SER A 282 5.41 -29.88 26.34
C SER A 282 6.47 -29.54 25.26
N ALA A 283 7.47 -28.72 25.61
CA ALA A 283 8.60 -28.42 24.73
C ALA A 283 9.33 -29.69 24.25
N LYS A 284 9.40 -30.72 25.06
CA LYS A 284 10.02 -32.01 24.72
C LYS A 284 9.21 -32.73 23.61
N ALA A 285 7.88 -32.72 23.70
CA ALA A 285 7.03 -33.34 22.68
C ALA A 285 7.12 -32.61 21.34
N ILE A 286 7.17 -31.27 21.35
CA ILE A 286 7.40 -30.45 20.15
C ILE A 286 8.77 -30.75 19.54
N ALA A 287 9.83 -30.78 20.37
CA ALA A 287 11.19 -31.09 19.94
C ALA A 287 11.30 -32.45 19.24
N GLN A 288 10.61 -33.45 19.77
CA GLN A 288 10.54 -34.79 19.16
C GLN A 288 9.79 -34.78 17.82
N ARG A 289 8.62 -34.12 17.75
CA ARG A 289 7.82 -34.06 16.51
C ARG A 289 8.49 -33.31 15.36
N LEU A 290 9.21 -32.23 15.68
CA LEU A 290 9.88 -31.40 14.68
C LEU A 290 11.34 -31.78 14.45
N ALA A 291 11.84 -32.82 15.11
CA ALA A 291 13.26 -33.21 15.09
C ALA A 291 14.21 -32.00 15.34
N THR A 292 13.80 -31.09 16.23
CA THR A 292 14.50 -29.83 16.50
C THR A 292 15.10 -29.86 17.92
N PRO A 293 16.33 -29.33 18.12
CA PRO A 293 16.93 -29.26 19.44
C PRO A 293 16.04 -28.54 20.46
N ILE A 294 15.91 -29.12 21.66
CA ILE A 294 15.01 -28.60 22.70
C ILE A 294 15.31 -27.14 23.09
N ARG A 295 16.58 -26.73 23.02
CA ARG A 295 16.98 -25.33 23.27
C ARG A 295 16.35 -24.38 22.26
N THR A 296 16.35 -24.76 21.00
CA THR A 296 15.75 -23.99 19.91
C THR A 296 14.22 -23.91 20.08
N VAL A 297 13.58 -25.02 20.46
CA VAL A 297 12.14 -25.05 20.73
C VAL A 297 11.78 -24.16 21.91
N ASN A 298 12.54 -24.21 23.01
CA ASN A 298 12.34 -23.36 24.18
C ASN A 298 12.48 -21.85 23.83
N TYR A 299 13.50 -21.50 23.04
CA TYR A 299 13.69 -20.14 22.56
C TYR A 299 12.46 -19.65 21.78
N ARG A 300 12.01 -20.44 20.80
CA ARG A 300 10.84 -20.11 19.96
C ARG A 300 9.52 -20.11 20.75
N LEU A 301 9.36 -21.00 21.73
CA LEU A 301 8.21 -20.96 22.64
C LEU A 301 8.22 -19.72 23.51
N GLY A 302 9.39 -19.25 23.95
CA GLY A 302 9.56 -17.96 24.62
C GLY A 302 9.05 -16.82 23.73
N GLU A 303 9.46 -16.79 22.48
CA GLU A 303 9.03 -15.80 21.50
C GLU A 303 7.50 -15.81 21.27
N LEU A 304 6.89 -17.00 21.21
CA LEU A 304 5.42 -17.13 21.10
C LEU A 304 4.69 -16.66 22.37
N VAL A 305 5.30 -16.85 23.55
CA VAL A 305 4.77 -16.33 24.83
C VAL A 305 4.88 -14.81 24.87
N ASP A 306 6.03 -14.26 24.48
CA ASP A 306 6.27 -12.81 24.45
C ASP A 306 5.33 -12.10 23.45
N ARG A 307 4.96 -12.77 22.36
CA ARG A 307 3.95 -12.30 21.40
C ARG A 307 2.50 -12.47 21.88
N GLY A 308 2.30 -13.08 23.06
CA GLY A 308 0.96 -13.31 23.62
C GLY A 308 0.11 -14.32 22.83
N LEU A 309 0.74 -15.21 22.06
CA LEU A 309 0.07 -16.28 21.29
C LEU A 309 -0.07 -17.56 22.11
N VAL A 310 0.84 -17.77 23.04
CA VAL A 310 0.95 -18.98 23.84
C VAL A 310 1.08 -18.58 25.30
N VAL A 311 0.46 -19.34 26.18
CA VAL A 311 0.61 -19.21 27.63
C VAL A 311 1.35 -20.44 28.18
N ARG A 312 2.21 -20.19 29.13
CA ARG A 312 2.91 -21.23 29.87
C ARG A 312 2.08 -21.61 31.11
N SER A 313 1.76 -22.90 31.26
CA SER A 313 1.03 -23.44 32.40
C SER A 313 1.85 -24.54 33.10
N GLY A 314 1.79 -24.61 34.41
CA GLY A 314 2.53 -25.56 35.23
C GLY A 314 3.94 -25.11 35.56
N ALA A 315 4.60 -25.84 36.51
CA ALA A 315 5.95 -25.56 36.98
C ALA A 315 6.91 -26.70 36.68
N THR A 316 8.17 -26.37 36.42
CA THR A 316 9.30 -27.30 36.22
C THR A 316 9.04 -28.43 35.19
N ASN A 317 9.06 -29.68 35.57
CA ASN A 317 8.94 -30.82 34.65
C ASN A 317 7.53 -31.07 34.10
N ARG A 318 6.51 -30.33 34.57
CA ARG A 318 5.12 -30.42 34.12
C ARG A 318 4.67 -29.20 33.30
N THR A 319 5.62 -28.39 32.87
CA THR A 319 5.33 -27.20 32.04
C THR A 319 4.68 -27.62 30.72
N ARG A 320 3.53 -27.03 30.44
CA ARG A 320 2.81 -27.14 29.18
C ARG A 320 2.60 -25.78 28.58
N TYR A 321 2.50 -25.75 27.26
CA TYR A 321 2.23 -24.55 26.47
C TYR A 321 0.84 -24.71 25.84
N LEU A 322 0.01 -23.69 25.97
CA LEU A 322 -1.34 -23.63 25.46
C LEU A 322 -1.50 -22.42 24.58
N ALA A 323 -2.21 -22.54 23.47
CA ALA A 323 -2.60 -21.38 22.68
C ALA A 323 -3.60 -20.53 23.47
N ILE A 324 -3.44 -19.22 23.41
CA ILE A 324 -4.40 -18.29 24.01
C ILE A 324 -5.62 -18.26 23.08
N PRO A 325 -6.84 -18.62 23.56
CA PRO A 325 -8.01 -18.54 22.73
C PRO A 325 -8.24 -17.11 22.26
N ALA A 326 -8.66 -16.96 21.00
CA ALA A 326 -9.12 -15.67 20.52
C ALA A 326 -10.39 -15.28 21.25
N GLY A 327 -10.41 -14.15 21.88
CA GLY A 327 -11.58 -13.57 22.53
C GLY A 327 -12.50 -12.92 21.50
#